data_6a281d8e0169aca4c33170145e484123
#
_entry.id   6a281d8e0169aca4c33170145e484123
#
_cell.length_a   1.000
_cell.length_b   1.000
_cell.length_c   1.000
_cell.angle_alpha   90.00
_cell.angle_beta   90.00
_cell.angle_gamma   90.00
#
_symmetry.space_group_name_H-M   'P 1'
#
loop_
_entity.id
_entity.type
_entity.pdbx_description
1 polymer ?
#
loop_
_entity_poly.entity_id
_entity_poly.type
_entity_poly.pdbx_seq_one_letter_code
_entity_poly.pdbx_strand_id
1 'polypeptide(L)'
;MGNSRIRDEHNDRTMVERIDPLMGTVLAQRYRIDFRLASGGFGAIYRATHVESGQQFALKVLHAELATSDARVIARFRREAATLSQLRCPNTIQAFEIDEAPDGSLYIVMELLHGESLYEQFRAKGVLAWQRVVKIGRQVCNSLAEAHGLGIIHRDLKPANIHLEATDGNPDFVKVLDFGIAKIMQDSELDSTELTQAGQMIGTFDYMAPEQ
;
A
#
# COMPACT_ATOMS: atom_id res chain seq x y z
N MET A 1 -54.85 -7.68 -31.01
CA MET A 1 -55.13 -8.05 -29.61
C MET A 1 -53.98 -8.94 -29.15
N GLY A 2 -53.21 -8.59 -28.12
CA GLY A 2 -52.13 -9.42 -27.60
C GLY A 2 -50.94 -8.56 -27.10
N ASN A 3 -51.16 -7.89 -25.99
CA ASN A 3 -50.18 -7.07 -25.30
C ASN A 3 -49.36 -7.97 -24.39
N SER A 4 -48.11 -8.31 -24.74
CA SER A 4 -47.18 -9.01 -23.84
C SER A 4 -46.26 -7.99 -23.18
N ARG A 5 -46.54 -7.69 -21.92
CA ARG A 5 -45.70 -6.91 -21.03
C ARG A 5 -44.44 -7.75 -20.69
N ILE A 6 -43.30 -7.33 -21.16
CA ILE A 6 -42.01 -7.77 -20.66
C ILE A 6 -41.81 -7.08 -19.31
N ARG A 7 -41.77 -7.87 -18.25
CA ARG A 7 -41.36 -7.43 -16.91
C ARG A 7 -39.86 -7.28 -16.91
N ASP A 8 -39.35 -6.08 -16.81
CA ASP A 8 -38.00 -5.80 -16.41
C ASP A 8 -37.81 -6.23 -14.94
N GLU A 9 -37.20 -7.37 -14.72
CA GLU A 9 -36.68 -7.74 -13.42
C GLU A 9 -35.43 -6.88 -13.17
N HIS A 10 -35.63 -5.79 -12.46
CA HIS A 10 -34.57 -4.98 -11.88
C HIS A 10 -33.82 -5.88 -10.89
N ASN A 11 -32.62 -6.28 -11.31
CA ASN A 11 -31.66 -6.99 -10.45
C ASN A 11 -31.12 -6.01 -9.41
N ASP A 12 -31.88 -5.79 -8.35
CA ASP A 12 -31.50 -5.05 -7.15
C ASP A 12 -30.46 -5.91 -6.39
N ARG A 13 -29.22 -5.89 -6.89
CA ARG A 13 -28.07 -6.34 -6.12
C ARG A 13 -27.73 -5.24 -5.13
N THR A 14 -28.41 -5.24 -4.00
CA THR A 14 -27.99 -4.56 -2.79
C THR A 14 -26.53 -4.97 -2.53
N MET A 15 -25.60 -4.05 -2.81
CA MET A 15 -24.23 -4.14 -2.35
C MET A 15 -24.31 -4.03 -0.82
N VAL A 16 -24.37 -5.17 -0.15
CA VAL A 16 -24.12 -5.24 1.28
C VAL A 16 -22.67 -4.77 1.44
N GLU A 17 -22.46 -3.54 1.86
CA GLU A 17 -21.16 -3.06 2.32
C GLU A 17 -20.68 -4.04 3.39
N ARG A 18 -19.72 -4.89 3.03
CA ARG A 18 -19.10 -5.77 4.01
C ARG A 18 -18.40 -4.86 5.00
N ILE A 19 -18.96 -4.76 6.19
CA ILE A 19 -18.36 -4.03 7.31
C ILE A 19 -16.97 -4.64 7.50
N ASP A 20 -15.95 -3.82 7.39
CA ASP A 20 -14.57 -4.24 7.58
C ASP A 20 -14.38 -4.70 9.03
N PRO A 21 -14.07 -5.98 9.29
CA PRO A 21 -14.06 -6.55 10.64
C PRO A 21 -13.03 -5.90 11.58
N LEU A 22 -12.01 -5.23 11.03
CA LEU A 22 -10.99 -4.56 11.82
C LEU A 22 -11.43 -3.18 12.32
N MET A 23 -12.45 -2.57 11.70
CA MET A 23 -12.90 -1.23 12.07
C MET A 23 -13.35 -1.15 13.53
N GLY A 24 -12.79 -0.20 14.28
CA GLY A 24 -13.08 0.01 15.69
C GLY A 24 -12.43 -0.99 16.65
N THR A 25 -11.74 -2.01 16.15
CA THR A 25 -11.00 -2.98 16.98
C THR A 25 -9.65 -2.41 17.45
N VAL A 26 -9.00 -3.07 18.41
CA VAL A 26 -7.65 -2.75 18.88
C VAL A 26 -6.72 -3.87 18.45
N LEU A 27 -5.89 -3.60 17.42
CA LEU A 27 -4.89 -4.53 16.91
C LEU A 27 -3.72 -4.61 17.89
N ALA A 28 -3.25 -5.84 18.16
CA ALA A 28 -2.12 -6.14 19.05
C ALA A 28 -2.23 -5.45 20.43
N GLN A 29 -3.45 -5.15 20.92
CA GLN A 29 -3.74 -4.42 22.16
C GLN A 29 -3.13 -2.99 22.24
N ARG A 30 -2.65 -2.45 21.11
CA ARG A 30 -1.90 -1.18 21.05
C ARG A 30 -2.48 -0.17 20.09
N TYR A 31 -3.05 -0.63 18.97
CA TYR A 31 -3.46 0.25 17.88
C TYR A 31 -4.96 0.13 17.60
N ARG A 32 -5.73 1.14 18.02
CA ARG A 32 -7.15 1.22 17.68
C ARG A 32 -7.30 1.60 16.22
N ILE A 33 -7.99 0.78 15.46
CA ILE A 33 -8.28 1.01 14.03
C ILE A 33 -9.40 2.04 13.91
N ASP A 34 -9.10 3.22 13.38
CA ASP A 34 -10.05 4.31 13.28
C ASP A 34 -10.86 4.26 11.96
N PHE A 35 -10.16 4.14 10.82
CA PHE A 35 -10.79 3.91 9.52
C PHE A 35 -9.79 3.40 8.47
N ARG A 36 -10.33 2.83 7.39
CA ARG A 36 -9.54 2.30 6.28
C ARG A 36 -9.17 3.42 5.31
N LEU A 37 -7.86 3.58 5.05
CA LEU A 37 -7.30 4.53 4.09
C LEU A 37 -7.27 3.97 2.67
N ALA A 38 -6.87 2.70 2.53
CA ALA A 38 -6.75 2.03 1.24
C ALA A 38 -6.90 0.51 1.39
N SER A 39 -7.18 -0.18 0.27
CA SER A 39 -7.16 -1.64 0.20
C SER A 39 -6.53 -2.09 -1.12
N GLY A 40 -5.86 -3.23 -1.11
CA GLY A 40 -5.21 -3.83 -2.27
C GLY A 40 -5.10 -5.34 -2.15
N GLY A 41 -4.48 -6.00 -3.13
CA GLY A 41 -4.37 -7.47 -3.19
C GLY A 41 -3.61 -8.08 -2.02
N PHE A 42 -2.73 -7.35 -1.36
CA PHE A 42 -1.87 -7.85 -0.27
C PHE A 42 -2.34 -7.46 1.13
N GLY A 43 -3.37 -6.65 1.25
CA GLY A 43 -3.86 -6.18 2.53
C GLY A 43 -4.56 -4.84 2.46
N ALA A 44 -4.81 -4.25 3.62
CA ALA A 44 -5.42 -2.93 3.72
C ALA A 44 -4.56 -2.00 4.59
N ILE A 45 -4.67 -0.71 4.32
CA ILE A 45 -4.01 0.34 5.09
C ILE A 45 -5.06 1.07 5.90
N TYR A 46 -4.80 1.23 7.18
CA TYR A 46 -5.70 1.87 8.13
C TYR A 46 -5.03 3.06 8.78
N ARG A 47 -5.81 4.10 9.09
CA ARG A 47 -5.42 5.02 10.14
C ARG A 47 -5.73 4.38 11.48
N ALA A 48 -4.77 4.41 12.39
CA ALA A 48 -4.92 3.89 13.73
C ALA A 48 -4.35 4.85 14.77
N THR A 49 -4.91 4.80 15.96
CA THR A 49 -4.44 5.58 17.11
C THR A 49 -3.83 4.64 18.14
N HIS A 50 -2.58 4.91 18.55
CA HIS A 50 -1.94 4.17 19.62
C HIS A 50 -2.65 4.46 20.95
N VAL A 51 -3.12 3.41 21.63
CA VAL A 51 -4.06 3.54 22.74
C VAL A 51 -3.49 4.30 23.95
N GLU A 52 -2.19 4.19 24.23
CA GLU A 52 -1.56 4.85 25.36
C GLU A 52 -1.12 6.28 25.06
N SER A 53 -0.48 6.51 23.88
CA SER A 53 0.08 7.84 23.56
C SER A 53 -0.89 8.75 22.83
N GLY A 54 -1.97 8.22 22.26
CA GLY A 54 -2.89 8.97 21.39
C GLY A 54 -2.29 9.34 20.02
N GLN A 55 -1.06 8.93 19.72
CA GLN A 55 -0.42 9.22 18.44
C GLN A 55 -1.08 8.43 17.31
N GLN A 56 -1.21 9.09 16.15
CA GLN A 56 -1.79 8.47 14.96
C GLN A 56 -0.71 7.90 14.04
N PHE A 57 -1.04 6.77 13.42
CA PHE A 57 -0.18 6.01 12.51
C PHE A 57 -0.97 5.50 11.30
N ALA A 58 -0.27 5.18 10.24
CA ALA A 58 -0.77 4.31 9.19
C ALA A 58 -0.37 2.87 9.50
N LEU A 59 -1.35 1.96 9.55
CA LEU A 59 -1.12 0.53 9.72
C LEU A 59 -1.43 -0.19 8.42
N LYS A 60 -0.44 -0.85 7.84
CA LYS A 60 -0.64 -1.79 6.75
C LYS A 60 -0.81 -3.19 7.34
N VAL A 61 -2.04 -3.71 7.27
CA VAL A 61 -2.37 -5.07 7.74
C VAL A 61 -2.46 -5.98 6.54
N LEU A 62 -1.69 -7.05 6.55
CA LEU A 62 -1.67 -8.03 5.46
C LEU A 62 -2.83 -9.02 5.61
N HIS A 63 -3.33 -9.53 4.48
CA HIS A 63 -4.38 -10.53 4.51
C HIS A 63 -3.90 -11.80 5.23
N ALA A 64 -4.71 -12.31 6.14
CA ALA A 64 -4.40 -13.51 6.95
C ALA A 64 -4.08 -14.74 6.09
N GLU A 65 -4.69 -14.86 4.93
CA GLU A 65 -4.43 -15.93 3.95
C GLU A 65 -2.97 -15.96 3.48
N LEU A 66 -2.32 -14.79 3.40
CA LEU A 66 -0.91 -14.66 3.05
C LEU A 66 0.02 -14.98 4.25
N ALA A 67 -0.47 -14.77 5.48
CA ALA A 67 0.29 -15.04 6.70
C ALA A 67 0.30 -16.52 7.10
N THR A 68 -0.72 -17.28 6.69
CA THR A 68 -0.88 -18.70 7.10
C THR A 68 -0.24 -19.70 6.14
N SER A 69 0.20 -19.30 4.96
CA SER A 69 0.56 -20.22 3.88
C SER A 69 1.94 -20.87 4.01
N ASP A 70 2.98 -20.19 4.51
CA ASP A 70 4.32 -20.77 4.67
C ASP A 70 5.17 -19.95 5.67
N ALA A 71 5.78 -20.64 6.65
CA ALA A 71 6.73 -20.02 7.60
C ALA A 71 7.93 -19.32 6.91
N ARG A 72 8.30 -19.76 5.70
CA ARG A 72 9.35 -19.12 4.89
C ARG A 72 8.90 -17.75 4.37
N VAL A 73 7.64 -17.59 4.00
CA VAL A 73 7.05 -16.31 3.57
C VAL A 73 7.09 -15.31 4.71
N ILE A 74 6.70 -15.73 5.91
CA ILE A 74 6.75 -14.90 7.12
C ILE A 74 8.19 -14.49 7.45
N ALA A 75 9.12 -15.44 7.44
CA ALA A 75 10.54 -15.16 7.73
C ALA A 75 11.15 -14.19 6.69
N ARG A 76 10.81 -14.34 5.42
CA ARG A 76 11.22 -13.46 4.33
C ARG A 76 10.64 -12.06 4.50
N PHE A 77 9.32 -11.96 4.77
CA PHE A 77 8.65 -10.71 5.06
C PHE A 77 9.33 -9.97 6.22
N ARG A 78 9.56 -10.65 7.37
CA ARG A 78 10.23 -10.04 8.52
C ARG A 78 11.64 -9.54 8.18
N ARG A 79 12.42 -10.32 7.42
CA ARG A 79 13.78 -9.92 7.04
C ARG A 79 13.81 -8.69 6.15
N GLU A 80 12.91 -8.59 5.16
CA GLU A 80 12.86 -7.46 4.24
C GLU A 80 12.25 -6.23 4.90
N ALA A 81 11.25 -6.44 5.71
CA ALA A 81 10.69 -5.40 6.53
C ALA A 81 11.73 -4.81 7.52
N ALA A 82 12.57 -5.66 8.13
CA ALA A 82 13.71 -5.20 8.95
C ALA A 82 14.73 -4.38 8.13
N THR A 83 14.89 -4.68 6.84
CA THR A 83 15.75 -3.89 5.96
C THR A 83 15.12 -2.54 5.62
N LEU A 84 13.81 -2.49 5.40
CA LEU A 84 13.08 -1.23 5.18
C LEU A 84 13.12 -0.31 6.40
N SER A 85 13.12 -0.88 7.61
CA SER A 85 13.25 -0.08 8.85
C SER A 85 14.61 0.60 9.00
N GLN A 86 15.61 0.27 8.16
CA GLN A 86 16.92 0.94 8.13
C GLN A 86 16.93 2.19 7.26
N LEU A 87 15.95 2.38 6.36
CA LEU A 87 15.85 3.57 5.53
C LEU A 87 15.59 4.81 6.39
N ARG A 88 16.41 5.82 6.20
CA ARG A 88 16.37 7.09 6.95
C ARG A 88 16.13 8.31 6.06
N CYS A 89 16.17 8.14 4.73
CA CYS A 89 15.94 9.24 3.80
C CYS A 89 14.58 9.89 4.10
N PRO A 90 14.52 11.21 4.29
CA PRO A 90 13.26 11.91 4.57
C PRO A 90 12.24 11.77 3.44
N ASN A 91 12.69 11.41 2.23
CA ASN A 91 11.83 11.15 1.08
C ASN A 91 11.33 9.70 0.99
N THR A 92 11.61 8.86 1.99
CA THR A 92 11.10 7.50 2.12
C THR A 92 10.07 7.44 3.26
N ILE A 93 8.99 6.67 3.09
CA ILE A 93 8.05 6.45 4.19
C ILE A 93 8.76 5.79 5.36
N GLN A 94 8.57 6.33 6.57
CA GLN A 94 9.16 5.77 7.77
C GLN A 94 8.32 4.60 8.27
N ALA A 95 8.91 3.42 8.35
CA ALA A 95 8.36 2.28 9.07
C ALA A 95 8.95 2.26 10.49
N PHE A 96 8.10 2.18 11.50
CA PHE A 96 8.50 2.19 12.92
C PHE A 96 8.55 0.79 13.50
N GLU A 97 7.61 -0.05 13.12
CA GLU A 97 7.43 -1.37 13.71
C GLU A 97 6.84 -2.33 12.68
N ILE A 98 7.25 -3.58 12.79
CA ILE A 98 6.73 -4.69 12.00
C ILE A 98 6.57 -5.84 12.95
N ASP A 99 5.34 -6.34 13.08
CA ASP A 99 5.04 -7.38 14.06
C ASP A 99 3.86 -8.25 13.60
N GLU A 100 3.56 -9.25 14.40
CA GLU A 100 2.46 -10.18 14.23
C GLU A 100 1.45 -9.98 15.35
N ALA A 101 0.19 -9.82 14.99
CA ALA A 101 -0.89 -9.74 15.96
C ALA A 101 -1.22 -11.14 16.54
N PRO A 102 -1.90 -11.22 17.69
CA PRO A 102 -2.25 -12.50 18.33
C PRO A 102 -3.08 -13.45 17.44
N ASP A 103 -3.78 -12.94 16.45
CA ASP A 103 -4.54 -13.70 15.46
C ASP A 103 -3.69 -14.20 14.26
N GLY A 104 -2.38 -13.94 14.28
CA GLY A 104 -1.45 -14.29 13.20
C GLY A 104 -1.38 -13.26 12.07
N SER A 105 -2.14 -12.18 12.11
CA SER A 105 -2.08 -11.12 11.11
C SER A 105 -0.76 -10.36 11.20
N LEU A 106 -0.05 -10.24 10.08
CA LEU A 106 1.16 -9.43 9.99
C LEU A 106 0.79 -7.97 9.74
N TYR A 107 1.45 -7.05 10.44
CA TYR A 107 1.22 -5.62 10.26
C TYR A 107 2.50 -4.79 10.29
N ILE A 108 2.44 -3.64 9.62
CA ILE A 108 3.51 -2.64 9.58
C ILE A 108 2.95 -1.33 10.11
N VAL A 109 3.61 -0.75 11.09
CA VAL A 109 3.31 0.59 11.63
C VAL A 109 4.18 1.61 10.90
N MET A 110 3.54 2.59 10.29
CA MET A 110 4.20 3.63 9.50
C MET A 110 3.76 5.02 9.92
N GLU A 111 4.52 6.03 9.53
CA GLU A 111 4.07 7.42 9.63
C GLU A 111 2.74 7.61 8.88
N LEU A 112 1.84 8.39 9.50
CA LEU A 112 0.61 8.80 8.84
C LEU A 112 0.90 10.02 7.97
N LEU A 113 0.73 9.87 6.66
CA LEU A 113 0.96 10.94 5.70
C LEU A 113 -0.30 11.77 5.47
N HIS A 114 -0.10 13.04 5.15
CA HIS A 114 -1.14 13.97 4.74
C HIS A 114 -0.87 14.41 3.29
N GLY A 115 -1.93 14.61 2.51
CA GLY A 115 -1.77 14.99 1.11
C GLY A 115 -2.33 13.98 0.14
N GLU A 116 -1.74 13.86 -1.05
CA GLU A 116 -2.25 13.04 -2.16
C GLU A 116 -1.10 12.33 -2.87
N SER A 117 -1.40 11.22 -3.54
CA SER A 117 -0.44 10.59 -4.44
C SER A 117 -0.22 11.43 -5.69
N LEU A 118 0.95 11.28 -6.30
CA LEU A 118 1.24 11.90 -7.60
C LEU A 118 0.23 11.45 -8.68
N TYR A 119 -0.29 10.25 -8.57
CA TYR A 119 -1.34 9.73 -9.45
C TYR A 119 -2.65 10.53 -9.30
N GLU A 120 -3.10 10.76 -8.08
CA GLU A 120 -4.31 11.57 -7.79
C GLU A 120 -4.14 13.01 -8.26
N GLN A 121 -2.99 13.61 -8.02
CA GLN A 121 -2.69 14.95 -8.50
C GLN A 121 -2.72 15.05 -10.03
N PHE A 122 -2.12 14.07 -10.72
CA PHE A 122 -2.17 14.01 -12.18
C PHE A 122 -3.61 13.83 -12.70
N ARG A 123 -4.39 12.98 -12.06
CA ARG A 123 -5.81 12.76 -12.41
C ARG A 123 -6.66 14.02 -12.21
N ALA A 124 -6.42 14.76 -11.14
CA ALA A 124 -7.19 15.96 -10.79
C ALA A 124 -6.76 17.20 -11.59
N LYS A 125 -5.45 17.38 -11.84
CA LYS A 125 -4.89 18.61 -12.39
C LYS A 125 -4.34 18.46 -13.82
N GLY A 126 -4.28 17.24 -14.36
CA GLY A 126 -3.71 16.96 -15.68
C GLY A 126 -2.18 17.11 -15.70
N VAL A 127 -1.64 17.66 -16.79
CA VAL A 127 -0.20 17.76 -17.03
C VAL A 127 0.45 18.70 -16.02
N LEU A 128 1.51 18.22 -15.37
CA LEU A 128 2.32 19.01 -14.44
C LEU A 128 3.39 19.81 -15.20
N ALA A 129 3.71 21.01 -14.71
CA ALA A 129 4.85 21.80 -15.24
C ALA A 129 6.15 21.00 -15.08
N TRP A 130 7.01 21.02 -16.10
CA TRP A 130 8.25 20.23 -16.13
C TRP A 130 9.18 20.52 -14.95
N GLN A 131 9.24 21.80 -14.51
CA GLN A 131 10.05 22.19 -13.34
C GLN A 131 9.59 21.50 -12.07
N ARG A 132 8.28 21.32 -11.91
CA ARG A 132 7.68 20.59 -10.78
C ARG A 132 8.03 19.10 -10.87
N VAL A 133 7.92 18.52 -12.06
CA VAL A 133 8.29 17.11 -12.29
C VAL A 133 9.75 16.85 -11.95
N VAL A 134 10.67 17.74 -12.36
CA VAL A 134 12.10 17.63 -12.02
C VAL A 134 12.34 17.71 -10.51
N LYS A 135 11.65 18.60 -9.79
CA LYS A 135 11.78 18.71 -8.33
C LYS A 135 11.29 17.44 -7.61
N ILE A 136 10.16 16.87 -8.05
CA ILE A 136 9.62 15.62 -7.53
C ILE A 136 10.60 14.48 -7.84
N GLY A 137 11.02 14.33 -9.10
CA GLY A 137 11.94 13.29 -9.54
C GLY A 137 13.26 13.28 -8.77
N ARG A 138 13.83 14.45 -8.47
CA ARG A 138 15.04 14.54 -7.64
C ARG A 138 14.83 13.96 -6.23
N GLN A 139 13.69 14.24 -5.61
CA GLN A 139 13.38 13.71 -4.27
C GLN A 139 13.14 12.18 -4.31
N VAL A 140 12.50 11.68 -5.37
CA VAL A 140 12.36 10.24 -5.61
C VAL A 140 13.75 9.59 -5.74
N CYS A 141 14.66 10.19 -6.52
CA CYS A 141 16.03 9.70 -6.68
C CYS A 141 16.80 9.69 -5.35
N ASN A 142 16.58 10.66 -4.44
CA ASN A 142 17.19 10.62 -3.11
C ASN A 142 16.78 9.39 -2.31
N SER A 143 15.47 9.08 -2.31
CA SER A 143 14.93 7.88 -1.65
C SER A 143 15.52 6.60 -2.24
N LEU A 144 15.53 6.50 -3.58
CA LEU A 144 16.04 5.32 -4.27
C LEU A 144 17.57 5.15 -4.09
N ALA A 145 18.34 6.24 -4.03
CA ALA A 145 19.79 6.17 -3.84
C ALA A 145 20.16 5.53 -2.50
N GLU A 146 19.47 5.86 -1.41
CA GLU A 146 19.68 5.20 -0.11
C GLU A 146 19.29 3.73 -0.18
N ALA A 147 18.10 3.42 -0.72
CA ALA A 147 17.61 2.05 -0.83
C ALA A 147 18.56 1.17 -1.65
N HIS A 148 19.00 1.65 -2.82
CA HIS A 148 19.95 0.95 -3.67
C HIS A 148 21.32 0.76 -3.00
N GLY A 149 21.76 1.74 -2.21
CA GLY A 149 22.98 1.62 -1.40
C GLY A 149 22.92 0.48 -0.36
N LEU A 150 21.72 0.10 0.07
CA LEU A 150 21.45 -1.03 0.94
C LEU A 150 21.06 -2.32 0.19
N GLY A 151 21.11 -2.31 -1.14
CA GLY A 151 20.72 -3.44 -1.98
C GLY A 151 19.21 -3.64 -2.10
N ILE A 152 18.40 -2.65 -1.72
CA ILE A 152 16.94 -2.70 -1.80
C ILE A 152 16.49 -2.12 -3.14
N ILE A 153 15.75 -2.89 -3.93
CA ILE A 153 15.13 -2.45 -5.18
C ILE A 153 13.63 -2.24 -4.93
N HIS A 154 13.07 -1.13 -5.41
CA HIS A 154 11.67 -0.78 -5.19
C HIS A 154 10.68 -1.73 -5.87
N ARG A 155 10.96 -2.18 -7.08
CA ARG A 155 10.20 -3.15 -7.90
C ARG A 155 8.76 -2.76 -8.30
N ASP A 156 8.16 -1.74 -7.70
CA ASP A 156 6.80 -1.25 -8.02
C ASP A 156 6.72 0.27 -8.00
N LEU A 157 7.74 0.96 -8.55
CA LEU A 157 7.75 2.42 -8.60
C LEU A 157 6.74 2.91 -9.64
N LYS A 158 5.75 3.67 -9.17
CA LYS A 158 4.68 4.26 -9.99
C LYS A 158 4.11 5.51 -9.33
N PRO A 159 3.40 6.39 -10.05
CA PRO A 159 2.84 7.62 -9.48
C PRO A 159 1.94 7.41 -8.26
N ALA A 160 1.27 6.27 -8.14
CA ALA A 160 0.46 5.94 -6.98
C ALA A 160 1.30 5.68 -5.71
N ASN A 161 2.58 5.29 -5.86
CA ASN A 161 3.51 5.04 -4.76
C ASN A 161 4.45 6.24 -4.49
N ILE A 162 4.15 7.40 -5.05
CA ILE A 162 4.82 8.68 -4.80
C ILE A 162 3.79 9.60 -4.13
N HIS A 163 3.92 9.82 -2.83
CA HIS A 163 3.02 10.70 -2.07
C HIS A 163 3.60 12.11 -2.00
N LEU A 164 2.75 13.11 -2.14
CA LEU A 164 3.11 14.52 -2.07
C LEU A 164 2.45 15.16 -0.86
N GLU A 165 3.26 15.65 0.03
CA GLU A 165 2.85 16.29 1.28
C GLU A 165 3.29 17.75 1.27
N ALA A 166 2.41 18.65 1.66
CA ALA A 166 2.78 20.06 1.84
C ALA A 166 3.46 20.24 3.20
N THR A 167 4.72 20.60 3.17
CA THR A 167 5.49 20.99 4.36
C THR A 167 5.88 22.46 4.28
N ASP A 168 6.34 23.05 5.40
CA ASP A 168 6.80 24.43 5.43
C ASP A 168 7.91 24.66 4.39
N GLY A 169 7.61 25.53 3.41
CA GLY A 169 8.53 25.88 2.32
C GLY A 169 8.64 24.88 1.17
N ASN A 170 8.00 23.72 1.23
CA ASN A 170 7.94 22.75 0.13
C ASN A 170 6.52 22.20 -0.05
N PRO A 171 5.75 22.69 -1.04
CA PRO A 171 4.40 22.21 -1.33
C PRO A 171 4.37 20.78 -1.94
N ASP A 172 5.52 20.27 -2.37
CA ASP A 172 5.69 18.97 -3.00
C ASP A 172 6.80 18.17 -2.29
N PHE A 173 6.67 18.01 -0.98
CA PHE A 173 7.56 17.12 -0.24
C PHE A 173 7.21 15.67 -0.57
N VAL A 174 8.17 14.94 -1.13
CA VAL A 174 7.94 13.57 -1.61
C VAL A 174 8.15 12.57 -0.48
N LYS A 175 7.24 11.62 -0.38
CA LYS A 175 7.40 10.36 0.34
C LYS A 175 7.21 9.19 -0.63
N VAL A 176 8.25 8.39 -0.84
CA VAL A 176 8.17 7.16 -1.62
C VAL A 176 7.62 6.05 -0.74
N LEU A 177 6.57 5.38 -1.21
CA LEU A 177 5.81 4.35 -0.50
C LEU A 177 6.16 2.95 -1.03
N ASP A 178 5.83 1.92 -0.26
CA ASP A 178 5.73 0.52 -0.71
C ASP A 178 6.93 -0.03 -1.48
N PHE A 179 8.11 0.01 -0.90
CA PHE A 179 9.27 -0.72 -1.41
C PHE A 179 8.97 -2.22 -1.44
N GLY A 180 8.48 -2.70 -2.57
CA GLY A 180 8.35 -4.08 -3.04
C GLY A 180 8.01 -5.24 -2.10
N ILE A 181 7.59 -4.97 -0.84
CA ILE A 181 7.24 -6.01 0.16
C ILE A 181 6.23 -7.01 -0.42
N ALA A 182 5.30 -6.52 -1.21
CA ALA A 182 4.24 -7.32 -1.81
C ALA A 182 4.74 -8.29 -2.91
N LYS A 183 5.72 -7.88 -3.74
CA LYS A 183 6.27 -8.75 -4.81
C LYS A 183 7.16 -9.86 -4.29
N ILE A 184 7.77 -9.66 -3.13
CA ILE A 184 8.57 -10.69 -2.47
C ILE A 184 7.73 -11.89 -2.06
N MET A 185 6.46 -11.64 -1.73
CA MET A 185 5.51 -12.70 -1.41
C MET A 185 5.07 -13.47 -2.66
N GLN A 186 5.00 -12.82 -3.84
CA GLN A 186 4.67 -13.48 -5.11
C GLN A 186 5.80 -14.36 -5.64
N ASP A 187 7.06 -13.98 -5.48
CA ASP A 187 8.20 -14.79 -5.95
C ASP A 187 8.30 -16.16 -5.24
N SER A 188 7.59 -16.35 -4.12
CA SER A 188 7.48 -17.65 -3.44
C SER A 188 6.35 -18.53 -3.97
N GLU A 189 5.41 -17.98 -4.73
CA GLU A 189 4.30 -18.73 -5.35
C GLU A 189 4.60 -19.14 -6.80
N LEU A 190 5.68 -18.64 -7.42
CA LEU A 190 6.07 -18.99 -8.79
C LEU A 190 6.54 -20.45 -8.96
N ASP A 191 6.70 -21.20 -7.86
CA ASP A 191 6.84 -22.68 -7.91
C ASP A 191 5.49 -23.42 -8.00
N SER A 192 4.36 -22.73 -7.92
CA SER A 192 3.02 -23.29 -8.08
C SER A 192 2.31 -22.67 -9.29
N THR A 193 2.15 -23.46 -10.33
CA THR A 193 1.64 -23.18 -11.68
C THR A 193 0.15 -22.78 -11.76
N GLU A 194 -0.45 -22.12 -10.79
CA GLU A 194 -1.93 -21.94 -10.77
C GLU A 194 -2.46 -20.54 -10.40
N LEU A 195 -1.77 -19.42 -10.62
CA LEU A 195 -2.39 -18.11 -10.37
C LEU A 195 -2.43 -17.18 -11.59
N THR A 196 -2.95 -17.68 -12.69
CA THR A 196 -3.53 -16.85 -13.75
C THR A 196 -5.05 -16.87 -13.65
N GLN A 197 -5.63 -16.37 -12.57
CA GLN A 197 -7.03 -15.97 -12.61
C GLN A 197 -7.12 -14.54 -13.12
N ALA A 198 -7.63 -14.45 -14.34
CA ALA A 198 -7.93 -13.23 -15.08
C ALA A 198 -8.77 -12.25 -14.24
N GLY A 199 -8.29 -10.99 -14.07
CA GLY A 199 -9.21 -9.90 -13.77
C GLY A 199 -8.75 -8.72 -12.93
N GLN A 200 -7.58 -8.70 -12.29
CA GLN A 200 -7.19 -7.58 -11.41
C GLN A 200 -5.79 -6.99 -11.64
N MET A 201 -5.21 -7.20 -12.82
CA MET A 201 -3.88 -6.66 -13.18
C MET A 201 -3.96 -5.41 -14.07
N ILE A 202 -4.90 -4.50 -13.80
CA ILE A 202 -5.01 -3.25 -14.56
C ILE A 202 -4.12 -2.19 -13.90
N GLY A 203 -3.00 -1.80 -14.57
CA GLY A 203 -2.26 -0.58 -14.29
C GLY A 203 -0.82 -0.72 -13.81
N THR A 204 -0.32 -1.89 -13.45
CA THR A 204 1.08 -2.05 -12.97
C THR A 204 2.07 -2.25 -14.12
N PHE A 205 1.67 -2.85 -15.23
CA PHE A 205 2.53 -3.14 -16.38
C PHE A 205 3.13 -1.91 -17.07
N ASP A 206 2.41 -0.78 -17.07
CA ASP A 206 2.84 0.46 -17.74
C ASP A 206 4.14 1.04 -17.14
N TYR A 207 4.49 0.65 -15.92
CA TYR A 207 5.66 1.12 -15.18
C TYR A 207 6.70 0.02 -14.92
N MET A 208 6.45 -1.18 -15.43
CA MET A 208 7.31 -2.33 -15.19
C MET A 208 8.54 -2.25 -16.11
N ALA A 209 9.72 -2.54 -15.56
CA ALA A 209 10.93 -2.65 -16.37
C ALA A 209 10.86 -3.93 -17.24
N PRO A 210 11.45 -3.91 -18.48
CA PRO A 210 11.38 -5.06 -19.38
C PRO A 210 11.91 -6.37 -18.79
N GLU A 211 12.84 -6.27 -17.83
CA GLU A 211 13.44 -7.43 -17.16
C GLU A 211 12.60 -7.98 -16.00
N GLN A 212 11.50 -7.32 -15.64
CA GLN A 212 10.56 -7.75 -14.59
C GLN A 212 9.47 -8.65 -15.15
#